data_596c44d9ac01ef68f079d73c9f4194ad
#
_entry.id   596c44d9ac01ef68f079d73c9f4194ad
#
_cell.length_a   1.000
_cell.length_b   1.000
_cell.length_c   1.000
_cell.angle_alpha   90.00
_cell.angle_beta   90.00
_cell.angle_gamma   90.00
#
_symmetry.space_group_name_H-M   'P 1'
#
loop_
_entity.id
_entity.type
_entity.pdbx_description
1 polymer ?
#
loop_
_entity_poly.entity_id
_entity_poly.type
_entity_poly.pdbx_seq_one_letter_code
_entity_poly.pdbx_strand_id
1 'polypeptide(L)'
;QKDKTTANAPAKATYVVIHGLVGAVTVMWTVYLGENNTSDFNIKRNGNYTYNITLNDIAATDTRVVVDFTGTEDLSSAGTANCYLAKANSWYKFKATVRGNGAATAAGISPTGSVLAMNAPITPNIAELVWETGGHEKIIRVLMLKDGYVYFRTGEVEEGNAVIAVKNTAGIILWSWHIWVTNTNLLESAQTYRTNPRWMDPTLFRNGLVSRTLTMMDRNLGAAVDEASDANTASQAFGLYYQFGRKDPFPSGKIGGGVECIEIYDKVGNLLPMATLKGNTYQKTAAQVPHASVAENIAYTIMNPLIFIVYAVGDA
;
A
#
# COMPACT_ATOMS: atom_id res chain seq x y z
N GLN A 1 -27.50 5.65 -12.03
CA GLN A 1 -27.43 6.29 -13.39
C GLN A 1 -26.36 5.61 -14.25
N LYS A 2 -26.51 4.32 -14.55
CA LYS A 2 -25.47 3.51 -15.19
C LYS A 2 -24.97 4.10 -16.52
N ASP A 3 -25.85 4.64 -17.33
CA ASP A 3 -25.54 5.13 -18.69
C ASP A 3 -25.51 6.67 -18.77
N LYS A 4 -25.86 7.38 -17.71
CA LYS A 4 -25.82 8.85 -17.63
C LYS A 4 -24.44 9.34 -17.18
N THR A 5 -23.47 9.18 -18.04
CA THR A 5 -22.07 9.59 -17.82
C THR A 5 -21.76 10.84 -18.66
N THR A 6 -20.68 11.52 -18.35
CA THR A 6 -20.20 12.65 -19.16
C THR A 6 -19.90 12.24 -20.59
N ALA A 7 -19.44 11.01 -20.82
CA ALA A 7 -19.16 10.48 -22.16
C ALA A 7 -20.42 10.25 -22.99
N ASN A 8 -21.55 9.93 -22.35
CA ASN A 8 -22.83 9.64 -23.04
C ASN A 8 -23.78 10.83 -23.05
N ALA A 9 -23.49 11.90 -22.34
CA ALA A 9 -24.35 13.05 -22.22
C ALA A 9 -24.35 13.86 -23.54
N PRO A 10 -25.54 14.19 -24.07
CA PRO A 10 -25.64 15.16 -25.16
C PRO A 10 -25.05 16.53 -24.78
N ALA A 11 -24.53 17.26 -25.76
CA ALA A 11 -23.86 18.55 -25.51
C ALA A 11 -24.70 19.59 -24.75
N LYS A 12 -26.02 19.43 -24.74
CA LYS A 12 -26.98 20.32 -24.05
C LYS A 12 -27.72 19.61 -22.89
N ALA A 13 -27.21 18.49 -22.41
CA ALA A 13 -27.83 17.81 -21.28
C ALA A 13 -27.79 18.70 -20.02
N THR A 14 -28.91 18.74 -19.32
CA THR A 14 -29.01 19.47 -18.06
C THR A 14 -28.44 18.59 -16.94
N TYR A 15 -27.63 19.19 -16.08
CA TYR A 15 -27.02 18.50 -14.95
C TYR A 15 -26.98 19.40 -13.70
N VAL A 16 -26.84 18.78 -12.55
CA VAL A 16 -26.52 19.42 -11.29
C VAL A 16 -25.14 18.97 -10.86
N VAL A 17 -24.32 19.91 -10.41
CA VAL A 17 -23.04 19.61 -9.78
C VAL A 17 -23.19 19.83 -8.29
N ILE A 18 -22.93 18.78 -7.52
CA ILE A 18 -22.93 18.83 -6.07
C ILE A 18 -21.47 18.89 -5.63
N HIS A 19 -21.11 19.93 -4.92
CA HIS A 19 -19.78 20.07 -4.35
C HIS A 19 -19.80 19.62 -2.88
N GLY A 20 -18.83 18.84 -2.48
CA GLY A 20 -18.62 18.42 -1.10
C GLY A 20 -17.17 18.32 -0.73
N LEU A 21 -16.88 18.24 0.55
CA LEU A 21 -15.55 18.01 1.06
C LEU A 21 -15.49 16.62 1.67
N VAL A 22 -14.46 15.86 1.28
CA VAL A 22 -14.12 14.60 1.92
C VAL A 22 -12.71 14.73 2.47
N GLY A 23 -12.62 15.03 3.75
CA GLY A 23 -11.38 15.55 4.34
C GLY A 23 -11.05 16.92 3.75
N ALA A 24 -9.83 17.12 3.28
CA ALA A 24 -9.36 18.37 2.65
C ALA A 24 -9.58 18.41 1.12
N VAL A 25 -10.15 17.37 0.54
CA VAL A 25 -10.30 17.24 -0.92
C VAL A 25 -11.71 17.61 -1.33
N THR A 26 -11.82 18.49 -2.33
CA THR A 26 -13.09 18.83 -2.95
C THR A 26 -13.52 17.72 -3.91
N VAL A 27 -14.74 17.24 -3.75
CA VAL A 27 -15.36 16.25 -4.60
C VAL A 27 -16.55 16.88 -5.31
N MET A 28 -16.66 16.65 -6.60
CA MET A 28 -17.77 17.10 -7.41
C MET A 28 -18.50 15.89 -7.96
N TRP A 29 -19.80 15.82 -7.69
CA TRP A 29 -20.70 14.81 -8.26
C TRP A 29 -21.54 15.46 -9.34
N THR A 30 -21.42 14.98 -10.57
CA THR A 30 -22.24 15.41 -11.69
C THR A 30 -23.45 14.49 -11.83
N VAL A 31 -24.63 15.03 -11.65
CA VAL A 31 -25.91 14.31 -11.77
C VAL A 31 -26.68 14.83 -12.96
N TYR A 32 -26.76 14.02 -14.01
CA TYR A 32 -27.54 14.37 -15.20
C TYR A 32 -29.03 14.16 -14.96
N LEU A 33 -29.82 15.18 -15.29
CA LEU A 33 -31.27 15.18 -15.15
C LEU A 33 -31.93 14.54 -16.38
N GLY A 34 -33.21 14.15 -16.28
CA GLY A 34 -34.01 13.54 -17.36
C GLY A 34 -35.19 12.75 -16.81
N GLU A 35 -35.96 12.11 -17.65
CA GLU A 35 -37.18 11.40 -17.24
C GLU A 35 -36.91 10.08 -16.50
N ASN A 36 -35.72 9.52 -16.64
CA ASN A 36 -35.34 8.31 -15.91
C ASN A 36 -33.93 8.42 -15.30
N ASN A 37 -33.55 7.44 -14.50
CA ASN A 37 -32.27 7.41 -13.79
C ASN A 37 -31.11 6.80 -14.60
N THR A 38 -31.34 6.34 -15.82
CA THR A 38 -30.34 5.54 -16.56
C THR A 38 -29.91 6.14 -17.89
N SER A 39 -30.81 6.47 -18.78
CA SER A 39 -30.47 6.76 -20.18
C SER A 39 -31.13 8.03 -20.77
N ASP A 40 -32.21 8.53 -20.18
CA ASP A 40 -32.92 9.69 -20.70
C ASP A 40 -32.36 10.99 -20.11
N PHE A 41 -31.93 11.91 -20.98
CA PHE A 41 -31.40 13.24 -20.61
C PHE A 41 -32.40 14.38 -20.87
N ASN A 42 -33.63 14.09 -21.25
CA ASN A 42 -34.61 15.09 -21.59
C ASN A 42 -35.34 15.60 -20.36
N ILE A 43 -35.52 16.91 -20.31
CA ILE A 43 -36.35 17.59 -19.32
C ILE A 43 -37.53 18.22 -20.04
N LYS A 44 -38.75 17.92 -19.59
CA LYS A 44 -39.96 18.54 -20.10
C LYS A 44 -40.22 19.88 -19.43
N ARG A 45 -40.65 20.85 -20.19
CA ARG A 45 -41.11 22.13 -19.67
C ARG A 45 -42.26 21.90 -18.68
N ASN A 46 -42.24 22.58 -17.57
CA ASN A 46 -43.22 22.45 -16.46
C ASN A 46 -43.24 21.05 -15.79
N GLY A 47 -42.24 20.20 -16.03
CA GLY A 47 -42.06 18.94 -15.30
C GLY A 47 -41.56 19.19 -13.88
N ASN A 48 -42.10 18.43 -12.94
CA ASN A 48 -41.57 18.37 -11.55
C ASN A 48 -40.77 17.09 -11.41
N TYR A 49 -39.48 17.22 -11.13
CA TYR A 49 -38.56 16.07 -11.02
C TYR A 49 -38.00 16.00 -9.62
N THR A 50 -38.18 14.86 -8.99
CA THR A 50 -37.58 14.58 -7.67
C THR A 50 -36.46 13.57 -7.84
N TYR A 51 -35.25 13.95 -7.47
CA TYR A 51 -34.08 13.07 -7.48
C TYR A 51 -33.62 12.78 -6.06
N ASN A 52 -33.70 11.53 -5.66
CA ASN A 52 -33.08 11.08 -4.43
C ASN A 52 -31.62 10.69 -4.74
N ILE A 53 -30.69 11.48 -4.23
CA ILE A 53 -29.27 11.28 -4.47
C ILE A 53 -28.64 10.87 -3.15
N THR A 54 -28.13 9.66 -3.09
CA THR A 54 -27.32 9.19 -1.97
C THR A 54 -25.84 9.40 -2.36
N LEU A 55 -25.19 10.27 -1.64
CA LEU A 55 -23.76 10.49 -1.77
C LEU A 55 -23.08 9.54 -0.77
N ASN A 56 -22.74 8.38 -1.26
CA ASN A 56 -21.85 7.47 -0.55
C ASN A 56 -20.42 7.94 -0.74
N ASP A 57 -19.51 7.37 0.04
CA ASP A 57 -18.09 7.66 -0.05
C ASP A 57 -17.57 7.59 -1.51
N ILE A 58 -16.43 8.20 -1.80
CA ILE A 58 -15.91 8.31 -3.17
C ILE A 58 -15.67 6.92 -3.75
N ALA A 59 -16.59 6.46 -4.58
CA ALA A 59 -16.40 5.21 -5.31
C ALA A 59 -15.53 5.51 -6.55
N ALA A 60 -14.35 4.95 -6.60
CA ALA A 60 -13.42 5.08 -7.73
C ALA A 60 -14.01 4.64 -9.08
N THR A 61 -15.08 3.85 -9.05
CA THR A 61 -15.79 3.33 -10.22
C THR A 61 -16.95 4.21 -10.68
N ASP A 62 -17.33 5.25 -9.93
CA ASP A 62 -18.41 6.14 -10.33
C ASP A 62 -17.87 7.24 -11.27
N THR A 63 -18.10 7.09 -12.56
CA THR A 63 -17.64 8.03 -13.59
C THR A 63 -18.28 9.43 -13.49
N ARG A 64 -19.28 9.62 -12.63
CA ARG A 64 -19.91 10.92 -12.36
C ARG A 64 -19.15 11.70 -11.29
N VAL A 65 -18.25 11.05 -10.57
CA VAL A 65 -17.47 11.65 -9.51
C VAL A 65 -16.19 12.22 -10.09
N VAL A 66 -16.01 13.51 -9.93
CA VAL A 66 -14.75 14.18 -10.22
C VAL A 66 -14.15 14.59 -8.88
N VAL A 67 -12.98 14.07 -8.57
CA VAL A 67 -12.24 14.44 -7.37
C VAL A 67 -11.21 15.49 -7.76
N ASP A 68 -11.27 16.64 -7.12
CA ASP A 68 -10.23 17.64 -7.22
C ASP A 68 -9.13 17.30 -6.21
N PHE A 69 -8.02 16.82 -6.74
CA PHE A 69 -6.84 16.44 -5.98
C PHE A 69 -5.87 17.62 -5.74
N THR A 70 -6.31 18.85 -5.96
CA THR A 70 -5.53 20.04 -5.61
C THR A 70 -5.24 20.03 -4.11
N GLY A 71 -3.98 20.09 -3.75
CA GLY A 71 -3.55 20.01 -2.35
C GLY A 71 -3.26 18.60 -1.82
N THR A 72 -3.43 17.55 -2.66
CA THR A 72 -2.97 16.20 -2.30
C THR A 72 -1.44 16.17 -2.24
N GLU A 73 -0.90 15.68 -1.15
CA GLU A 73 0.55 15.52 -0.98
C GLU A 73 1.10 14.43 -1.89
N ASP A 74 2.14 14.76 -2.67
CA ASP A 74 2.84 13.80 -3.52
C ASP A 74 4.03 13.20 -2.78
N LEU A 75 3.85 11.99 -2.25
CA LEU A 75 4.88 11.25 -1.52
C LEU A 75 6.06 10.84 -2.41
N SER A 76 5.89 10.89 -3.72
CA SER A 76 6.95 10.57 -4.69
C SER A 76 7.64 11.82 -5.28
N SER A 77 7.34 13.02 -4.79
CA SER A 77 7.90 14.28 -5.28
C SER A 77 9.43 14.36 -5.20
N ALA A 78 10.01 13.78 -4.15
CA ALA A 78 11.47 13.66 -3.98
C ALA A 78 12.07 12.37 -4.58
N GLY A 79 11.24 11.54 -5.21
CA GLY A 79 11.61 10.24 -5.76
C GLY A 79 10.68 9.13 -5.31
N THR A 80 10.65 8.05 -6.09
CA THR A 80 9.82 6.88 -5.76
C THR A 80 10.51 5.95 -4.78
N ALA A 81 9.74 5.25 -3.96
CA ALA A 81 10.20 4.32 -2.94
C ALA A 81 9.32 3.06 -2.90
N ASN A 82 9.64 2.11 -2.02
CA ASN A 82 8.80 0.94 -1.75
C ASN A 82 7.93 1.11 -0.50
N CYS A 83 8.25 2.10 0.33
CA CYS A 83 7.52 2.42 1.54
C CYS A 83 7.32 3.93 1.62
N TYR A 84 6.11 4.34 2.00
CA TYR A 84 5.75 5.73 2.22
C TYR A 84 5.17 5.90 3.61
N LEU A 85 5.52 7.02 4.24
CA LEU A 85 4.93 7.47 5.50
C LEU A 85 3.70 8.32 5.20
N ALA A 86 2.66 8.14 5.99
CA ALA A 86 1.42 8.89 5.88
C ALA A 86 0.86 9.20 7.27
N LYS A 87 0.06 10.24 7.38
CA LYS A 87 -0.73 10.56 8.58
C LYS A 87 -2.17 10.12 8.40
N ALA A 88 -2.87 9.93 9.51
CA ALA A 88 -4.30 9.62 9.48
C ALA A 88 -5.12 10.76 8.83
N ASN A 89 -6.30 10.42 8.33
CA ASN A 89 -7.30 11.34 7.77
C ASN A 89 -6.80 12.26 6.64
N SER A 90 -5.77 11.86 5.90
CA SER A 90 -5.09 12.70 4.93
C SER A 90 -5.10 12.10 3.53
N TRP A 91 -5.02 12.97 2.52
CA TRP A 91 -4.92 12.58 1.13
C TRP A 91 -3.49 12.58 0.63
N TYR A 92 -3.14 11.53 -0.07
CA TYR A 92 -1.82 11.33 -0.65
C TYR A 92 -1.89 10.78 -2.06
N LYS A 93 -0.82 11.01 -2.81
CA LYS A 93 -0.56 10.30 -4.06
C LYS A 93 0.90 9.90 -4.16
N PHE A 94 1.18 8.90 -4.98
CA PHE A 94 2.53 8.56 -5.40
C PHE A 94 2.54 8.00 -6.81
N LYS A 95 3.65 8.17 -7.51
CA LYS A 95 3.84 7.69 -8.88
C LYS A 95 3.88 6.17 -8.91
N ALA A 96 3.00 5.58 -9.71
CA ALA A 96 2.80 4.13 -9.78
C ALA A 96 3.25 3.51 -11.12
N THR A 97 3.96 4.26 -11.97
CA THR A 97 4.43 3.81 -13.28
C THR A 97 5.87 3.30 -13.26
N VAL A 98 6.50 3.25 -12.09
CA VAL A 98 7.85 2.74 -11.92
C VAL A 98 7.94 1.85 -10.70
N ARG A 99 8.84 0.89 -10.73
CA ARG A 99 9.14 -0.01 -9.63
C ARG A 99 10.20 0.59 -8.71
N GLY A 100 10.07 0.36 -7.41
CA GLY A 100 11.05 0.77 -6.42
C GLY A 100 11.38 2.26 -6.48
N ASN A 101 12.65 2.59 -6.41
CA ASN A 101 13.13 3.96 -6.47
C ASN A 101 13.22 4.53 -7.91
N GLY A 102 12.76 3.79 -8.92
CA GLY A 102 12.80 4.21 -10.30
C GLY A 102 14.21 4.34 -10.91
N ALA A 103 15.26 4.03 -10.16
CA ALA A 103 16.61 4.13 -10.64
C ALA A 103 16.90 3.05 -11.72
N ALA A 104 17.54 3.46 -12.79
CA ALA A 104 17.93 2.56 -13.88
C ALA A 104 19.12 1.64 -13.52
N THR A 105 19.66 1.76 -12.33
CA THR A 105 20.74 0.91 -11.86
C THR A 105 20.25 -0.50 -11.59
N ALA A 106 21.04 -1.49 -11.95
CA ALA A 106 20.82 -2.89 -11.61
C ALA A 106 20.65 -3.02 -10.09
N ALA A 107 19.42 -2.93 -9.61
CA ALA A 107 19.11 -2.95 -8.18
C ALA A 107 19.30 -4.34 -7.56
N GLY A 108 19.58 -5.34 -8.34
CA GLY A 108 19.94 -6.67 -7.89
C GLY A 108 20.61 -7.44 -9.02
N ILE A 109 21.83 -7.87 -8.79
CA ILE A 109 22.45 -8.92 -9.56
C ILE A 109 22.19 -10.20 -8.79
N SER A 110 21.51 -11.17 -9.40
CA SER A 110 21.39 -12.50 -8.81
C SER A 110 22.79 -13.10 -8.60
N PRO A 111 22.99 -14.06 -7.71
CA PRO A 111 24.25 -14.77 -7.57
C PRO A 111 24.75 -15.40 -8.88
N THR A 112 23.86 -15.61 -9.84
CA THR A 112 24.16 -16.12 -11.19
C THR A 112 24.46 -15.01 -12.21
N GLY A 113 24.51 -13.74 -11.78
CA GLY A 113 24.81 -12.61 -12.66
C GLY A 113 23.62 -12.08 -13.47
N SER A 114 22.43 -12.64 -13.30
CA SER A 114 21.24 -12.13 -14.01
C SER A 114 20.80 -10.79 -13.41
N VAL A 115 20.61 -9.80 -14.27
CA VAL A 115 20.04 -8.50 -13.86
C VAL A 115 18.56 -8.68 -13.56
N LEU A 116 18.18 -8.39 -12.33
CA LEU A 116 16.78 -8.27 -11.97
C LEU A 116 16.26 -6.95 -12.52
N ALA A 117 15.37 -7.01 -13.49
CA ALA A 117 14.76 -5.82 -14.10
C ALA A 117 13.81 -5.10 -13.12
N MET A 118 14.34 -4.69 -11.96
CA MET A 118 13.57 -4.10 -10.86
C MET A 118 13.00 -2.73 -11.21
N ASN A 119 13.63 -2.02 -12.13
CA ASN A 119 13.34 -0.63 -12.44
C ASN A 119 12.63 -0.44 -13.78
N ALA A 120 12.17 -1.53 -14.40
CA ALA A 120 11.41 -1.41 -15.63
C ALA A 120 10.14 -0.57 -15.39
N PRO A 121 9.78 0.34 -16.31
CA PRO A 121 8.49 1.01 -16.29
C PRO A 121 7.37 -0.01 -16.25
N ILE A 122 6.28 0.32 -15.54
CA ILE A 122 5.08 -0.50 -15.49
C ILE A 122 3.89 0.30 -15.98
N THR A 123 2.90 -0.39 -16.55
CA THR A 123 1.65 0.21 -17.00
C THR A 123 0.51 -0.36 -16.16
N PRO A 124 0.18 0.30 -15.05
CA PRO A 124 -0.88 -0.13 -14.17
C PRO A 124 -2.26 0.12 -14.78
N ASN A 125 -3.21 -0.77 -14.48
CA ASN A 125 -4.61 -0.65 -14.88
C ASN A 125 -5.55 -0.36 -13.70
N ILE A 126 -5.23 -0.89 -12.53
CA ILE A 126 -6.01 -0.69 -11.30
C ILE A 126 -5.08 -0.70 -10.08
N ALA A 127 -5.44 0.06 -9.06
CA ALA A 127 -4.87 -0.04 -7.72
C ALA A 127 -5.79 -0.85 -6.81
N GLU A 128 -5.21 -1.68 -5.95
CA GLU A 128 -5.95 -2.55 -5.03
C GLU A 128 -5.22 -2.66 -3.70
N LEU A 129 -5.99 -2.67 -2.60
CA LEU A 129 -5.48 -2.99 -1.28
C LEU A 129 -5.16 -4.50 -1.21
N VAL A 130 -3.94 -4.82 -0.80
CA VAL A 130 -3.52 -6.21 -0.57
C VAL A 130 -3.89 -6.64 0.84
N TRP A 131 -3.53 -5.80 1.83
CA TRP A 131 -3.92 -5.95 3.22
C TRP A 131 -3.75 -4.63 3.99
N GLU A 132 -4.47 -4.51 5.09
CA GLU A 132 -4.32 -3.44 6.07
C GLU A 132 -4.49 -3.97 7.49
N THR A 133 -3.94 -3.25 8.47
CA THR A 133 -4.11 -3.53 9.90
C THR A 133 -5.32 -2.78 10.47
N GLY A 134 -5.81 -3.22 11.63
CA GLY A 134 -6.81 -2.49 12.41
C GLY A 134 -8.26 -2.61 11.95
N GLY A 135 -8.53 -3.29 10.84
CA GLY A 135 -9.89 -3.50 10.31
C GLY A 135 -10.11 -2.84 8.95
N HIS A 136 -11.26 -3.11 8.35
CA HIS A 136 -11.62 -2.60 7.03
C HIS A 136 -11.68 -1.07 6.99
N GLU A 137 -11.04 -0.49 5.97
CA GLU A 137 -10.97 0.97 5.74
C GLU A 137 -10.35 1.78 6.91
N LYS A 138 -9.64 1.11 7.80
CA LYS A 138 -9.01 1.78 8.94
C LYS A 138 -7.71 2.48 8.57
N ILE A 139 -6.93 1.88 7.70
CA ILE A 139 -5.67 2.48 7.21
C ILE A 139 -5.86 3.11 5.83
N ILE A 140 -6.48 2.40 4.89
CA ILE A 140 -6.75 2.90 3.53
C ILE A 140 -8.26 2.97 3.31
N ARG A 141 -8.80 4.16 3.37
CA ARG A 141 -10.24 4.38 3.22
C ARG A 141 -10.66 4.59 1.77
N VAL A 142 -9.84 5.27 0.99
CA VAL A 142 -10.08 5.49 -0.45
C VAL A 142 -8.83 5.12 -1.20
N LEU A 143 -8.98 4.44 -2.32
CA LEU A 143 -7.88 4.02 -3.16
C LEU A 143 -8.29 4.10 -4.64
N MET A 144 -7.50 4.78 -5.46
CA MET A 144 -7.74 4.86 -6.89
C MET A 144 -6.44 5.01 -7.67
N LEU A 145 -6.47 4.58 -8.93
CA LEU A 145 -5.42 4.83 -9.91
C LEU A 145 -5.90 5.87 -10.91
N LYS A 146 -5.14 6.95 -11.09
CA LYS A 146 -5.44 8.01 -12.06
C LYS A 146 -4.14 8.60 -12.60
N ASP A 147 -4.05 8.77 -13.91
CA ASP A 147 -2.94 9.45 -14.60
C ASP A 147 -1.54 8.92 -14.21
N GLY A 148 -1.42 7.61 -13.96
CA GLY A 148 -0.19 6.96 -13.56
C GLY A 148 0.20 7.13 -12.09
N TYR A 149 -0.67 7.71 -11.28
CA TYR A 149 -0.52 7.85 -9.83
C TYR A 149 -1.56 6.99 -9.09
N VAL A 150 -1.14 6.42 -8.00
CA VAL A 150 -2.05 5.93 -6.96
C VAL A 150 -2.40 7.11 -6.06
N TYR A 151 -3.69 7.39 -5.95
CA TYR A 151 -4.26 8.33 -4.98
C TYR A 151 -4.92 7.52 -3.88
N PHE A 152 -4.70 7.92 -2.65
CA PHE A 152 -5.35 7.28 -1.52
C PHE A 152 -5.65 8.28 -0.40
N ARG A 153 -6.68 7.96 0.37
CA ARG A 153 -6.98 8.63 1.61
C ARG A 153 -6.79 7.64 2.74
N THR A 154 -6.06 8.07 3.76
CA THR A 154 -5.91 7.28 4.98
C THR A 154 -7.19 7.35 5.83
N GLY A 155 -7.43 6.30 6.61
CA GLY A 155 -8.51 6.24 7.59
C GLY A 155 -8.20 7.06 8.85
N GLU A 156 -8.99 6.80 9.88
CA GLU A 156 -8.92 7.54 11.15
C GLU A 156 -7.86 7.01 12.13
N VAL A 157 -7.31 5.83 11.88
CA VAL A 157 -6.34 5.17 12.76
C VAL A 157 -4.98 5.82 12.58
N GLU A 158 -4.41 6.28 13.70
CA GLU A 158 -3.18 7.07 13.71
C GLU A 158 -1.90 6.24 13.55
N GLU A 159 -1.96 4.94 13.84
CA GLU A 159 -0.83 4.03 13.75
C GLU A 159 -1.24 2.73 13.09
N GLY A 160 -0.59 2.39 11.99
CA GLY A 160 -0.86 1.13 11.31
C GLY A 160 -0.20 0.99 9.96
N ASN A 161 -0.46 -0.12 9.31
CA ASN A 161 0.23 -0.51 8.10
C ASN A 161 -0.74 -1.02 7.05
N ALA A 162 -0.43 -0.75 5.80
CA ALA A 162 -1.14 -1.32 4.66
C ALA A 162 -0.18 -1.62 3.51
N VAL A 163 -0.55 -2.56 2.66
CA VAL A 163 0.11 -2.80 1.37
C VAL A 163 -0.88 -2.55 0.25
N ILE A 164 -0.51 -1.63 -0.63
CA ILE A 164 -1.24 -1.29 -1.84
C ILE A 164 -0.51 -1.91 -3.03
N ALA A 165 -1.22 -2.50 -3.96
CA ALA A 165 -0.67 -3.02 -5.21
C ALA A 165 -1.32 -2.38 -6.43
N VAL A 166 -0.59 -2.36 -7.55
CA VAL A 166 -1.17 -2.10 -8.86
C VAL A 166 -1.11 -3.36 -9.72
N LYS A 167 -2.15 -3.55 -10.52
CA LYS A 167 -2.32 -4.71 -11.37
C LYS A 167 -2.44 -4.29 -12.84
N ASN A 168 -2.11 -5.22 -13.73
CA ASN A 168 -2.41 -5.10 -15.15
C ASN A 168 -3.86 -5.49 -15.46
N THR A 169 -4.24 -5.45 -16.73
CA THR A 169 -5.58 -5.85 -17.22
C THR A 169 -5.92 -7.31 -16.97
N ALA A 170 -4.92 -8.18 -16.81
CA ALA A 170 -5.09 -9.60 -16.47
C ALA A 170 -5.22 -9.84 -14.94
N GLY A 171 -5.21 -8.79 -14.13
CA GLY A 171 -5.30 -8.91 -12.67
C GLY A 171 -3.98 -9.31 -11.98
N ILE A 172 -2.87 -9.34 -12.72
CA ILE A 172 -1.55 -9.69 -12.18
C ILE A 172 -0.93 -8.47 -11.50
N ILE A 173 -0.42 -8.65 -10.29
CA ILE A 173 0.28 -7.59 -9.56
C ILE A 173 1.58 -7.27 -10.29
N LEU A 174 1.75 -5.99 -10.65
CA LEU A 174 2.95 -5.46 -11.26
C LEU A 174 3.95 -4.95 -10.24
N TRP A 175 3.46 -4.34 -9.18
CA TRP A 175 4.22 -3.83 -8.04
C TRP A 175 3.31 -3.55 -6.87
N SER A 176 3.88 -3.43 -5.66
CA SER A 176 3.21 -3.08 -4.42
C SER A 176 4.05 -2.15 -3.59
N TRP A 177 3.40 -1.39 -2.72
CA TRP A 177 4.00 -0.42 -1.80
C TRP A 177 3.47 -0.63 -0.40
N HIS A 178 4.36 -0.51 0.57
CA HIS A 178 4.00 -0.43 1.97
C HIS A 178 3.65 1.01 2.33
N ILE A 179 2.51 1.22 2.94
CA ILE A 179 2.07 2.48 3.52
C ILE A 179 2.11 2.32 5.04
N TRP A 180 2.94 3.12 5.67
CA TRP A 180 3.03 3.19 7.12
C TRP A 180 2.36 4.47 7.59
N VAL A 181 1.19 4.34 8.21
CA VAL A 181 0.50 5.45 8.86
C VAL A 181 1.06 5.59 10.26
N THR A 182 1.58 6.77 10.56
CA THR A 182 2.11 7.12 11.89
C THR A 182 2.06 8.63 12.11
N ASN A 183 1.68 9.04 13.31
CA ASN A 183 1.75 10.43 13.74
C ASN A 183 3.11 10.80 14.33
N THR A 184 3.97 9.81 14.59
CA THR A 184 5.31 10.03 15.09
C THR A 184 6.20 10.69 14.04
N ASN A 185 6.92 11.72 14.41
CA ASN A 185 7.98 12.27 13.59
C ASN A 185 9.26 11.42 13.77
N LEU A 186 9.41 10.42 12.91
CA LEU A 186 10.51 9.45 13.00
C LEU A 186 11.91 10.08 12.85
N LEU A 187 12.01 11.28 12.28
CA LEU A 187 13.30 11.99 12.19
C LEU A 187 13.66 12.66 13.51
N GLU A 188 12.67 13.21 14.21
CA GLU A 188 12.87 13.84 15.52
C GLU A 188 13.06 12.81 16.63
N SER A 189 12.39 11.67 16.54
CA SER A 189 12.52 10.58 17.50
C SER A 189 13.76 9.71 17.29
N ALA A 190 14.45 9.87 16.14
CA ALA A 190 15.60 9.05 15.80
C ALA A 190 16.73 9.16 16.83
N GLN A 191 17.29 8.02 17.18
CA GLN A 191 18.35 7.89 18.16
C GLN A 191 19.72 7.82 17.49
N THR A 192 20.69 8.52 18.09
CA THR A 192 22.07 8.53 17.60
C THR A 192 22.94 7.64 18.48
N TYR A 193 23.49 6.62 17.87
CA TYR A 193 24.37 5.66 18.49
C TYR A 193 25.81 5.86 18.03
N ARG A 194 26.73 5.64 18.96
CA ARG A 194 28.15 5.64 18.67
C ARG A 194 28.71 4.22 18.87
N THR A 195 29.27 3.65 17.81
CA THR A 195 29.90 2.34 17.92
C THR A 195 31.13 2.41 18.83
N ASN A 196 31.25 1.45 19.75
CA ASN A 196 32.42 1.36 20.62
C ASN A 196 33.47 0.45 19.96
N PRO A 197 34.65 0.97 19.60
CA PRO A 197 35.70 0.16 18.97
C PRO A 197 36.16 -1.05 19.79
N ARG A 198 36.00 -1.01 21.10
CA ARG A 198 36.43 -2.11 22.01
C ARG A 198 35.64 -3.40 21.84
N TRP A 199 34.42 -3.33 21.29
CA TRP A 199 33.55 -4.48 21.09
C TRP A 199 33.51 -4.98 19.65
N MET A 200 34.28 -4.35 18.76
CA MET A 200 34.38 -4.77 17.36
C MET A 200 35.50 -5.79 17.23
N ASP A 201 35.17 -6.96 16.70
CA ASP A 201 36.16 -7.98 16.41
C ASP A 201 37.12 -7.47 15.31
N PRO A 202 38.41 -7.30 15.61
CA PRO A 202 39.39 -6.79 14.65
C PRO A 202 39.58 -7.69 13.45
N THR A 203 39.17 -8.95 13.50
CA THR A 203 39.26 -9.90 12.38
C THR A 203 38.18 -9.65 11.35
N LEU A 204 37.04 -9.08 11.75
CA LEU A 204 35.91 -8.75 10.88
C LEU A 204 36.06 -7.38 10.22
N PHE A 205 36.89 -6.50 10.73
CA PHE A 205 37.05 -5.13 10.26
C PHE A 205 38.51 -4.85 9.83
N ARG A 206 38.80 -5.18 8.59
CA ARG A 206 40.17 -5.14 8.03
C ARG A 206 40.85 -3.77 8.00
N ASN A 207 40.14 -2.66 8.22
CA ASN A 207 40.66 -1.30 7.97
C ASN A 207 40.64 -0.40 9.22
N GLY A 208 40.91 -0.97 10.40
CA GLY A 208 40.98 -0.20 11.63
C GLY A 208 39.62 0.07 12.28
N LEU A 209 39.62 0.02 13.61
CA LEU A 209 38.42 0.25 14.42
C LEU A 209 38.15 1.75 14.52
N VAL A 210 37.30 2.27 13.64
CA VAL A 210 36.87 3.66 13.70
C VAL A 210 35.49 3.72 14.36
N SER A 211 35.39 4.53 15.41
CA SER A 211 34.09 4.85 15.97
C SER A 211 33.22 5.54 14.92
N ARG A 212 32.04 4.97 14.67
CA ARG A 212 31.06 5.55 13.76
C ARG A 212 29.84 6.01 14.52
N THR A 213 29.29 7.12 14.09
CA THR A 213 28.00 7.61 14.56
C THR A 213 26.94 7.09 13.59
N LEU A 214 25.92 6.43 14.11
CA LEU A 214 24.79 5.90 13.37
C LEU A 214 23.52 6.51 13.94
N THR A 215 22.71 7.12 13.09
CA THR A 215 21.36 7.55 13.45
C THR A 215 20.38 6.52 12.96
N MET A 216 19.56 6.01 13.85
CA MET A 216 18.58 4.96 13.59
C MET A 216 17.21 5.38 14.10
N MET A 217 16.18 4.87 13.50
CA MET A 217 14.83 5.04 14.05
C MET A 217 14.78 4.51 15.48
N ASP A 218 13.96 5.09 16.32
CA ASP A 218 13.72 4.68 17.70
C ASP A 218 12.94 3.36 17.80
N ARG A 219 12.34 2.92 16.69
CA ARG A 219 11.45 1.76 16.62
C ARG A 219 11.68 0.90 15.39
N ASN A 220 11.14 -0.32 15.42
CA ASN A 220 11.14 -1.21 14.26
C ASN A 220 10.25 -0.63 13.15
N LEU A 221 10.61 -0.91 11.89
CA LEU A 221 9.83 -0.47 10.74
C LEU A 221 8.39 -0.98 10.84
N GLY A 222 7.42 -0.08 10.77
CA GLY A 222 6.01 -0.37 10.90
C GLY A 222 5.49 -0.54 12.33
N ALA A 223 6.33 -0.34 13.35
CA ALA A 223 5.89 -0.39 14.75
C ALA A 223 5.10 0.87 15.14
N ALA A 224 4.03 0.67 15.89
CA ALA A 224 3.22 1.78 16.41
C ALA A 224 3.93 2.51 17.56
N VAL A 225 4.73 1.82 18.34
CA VAL A 225 5.47 2.36 19.49
C VAL A 225 6.93 1.93 19.46
N ASP A 226 7.78 2.68 20.11
CA ASP A 226 9.20 2.38 20.28
C ASP A 226 9.43 1.29 21.32
N GLU A 227 8.65 1.31 22.40
CA GLU A 227 8.74 0.38 23.51
C GLU A 227 7.34 -0.08 23.94
N ALA A 228 7.21 -1.37 24.21
CA ALA A 228 5.98 -1.93 24.76
C ALA A 228 5.89 -1.67 26.27
N SER A 229 4.79 -1.11 26.72
CA SER A 229 4.56 -0.84 28.13
C SER A 229 4.28 -2.11 28.95
N ASP A 230 3.72 -3.13 28.30
CA ASP A 230 3.37 -4.42 28.89
C ASP A 230 3.25 -5.53 27.83
N ALA A 231 2.96 -6.75 28.28
CA ALA A 231 2.82 -7.89 27.37
C ALA A 231 1.64 -7.78 26.39
N ASN A 232 0.59 -7.02 26.73
CA ASN A 232 -0.59 -6.86 25.86
C ASN A 232 -0.31 -5.88 24.72
N THR A 233 0.60 -4.93 24.95
CA THR A 233 1.01 -3.92 23.97
C THR A 233 2.27 -4.33 23.20
N ALA A 234 2.88 -5.46 23.55
CA ALA A 234 4.13 -5.93 22.93
C ALA A 234 4.07 -6.02 21.40
N SER A 235 2.92 -6.41 20.84
CA SER A 235 2.74 -6.49 19.39
C SER A 235 2.87 -5.13 18.69
N GLN A 236 2.61 -4.04 19.38
CA GLN A 236 2.71 -2.68 18.83
C GLN A 236 4.17 -2.25 18.60
N ALA A 237 5.12 -2.83 19.34
CA ALA A 237 6.55 -2.55 19.19
C ALA A 237 7.28 -3.52 18.24
N PHE A 238 6.63 -4.61 17.81
CA PHE A 238 7.30 -5.62 16.98
C PHE A 238 7.63 -5.12 15.57
N GLY A 239 6.79 -4.26 14.99
CA GLY A 239 6.93 -3.79 13.62
C GLY A 239 6.60 -4.88 12.60
N LEU A 240 7.32 -4.89 11.50
CA LEU A 240 7.07 -5.76 10.36
C LEU A 240 8.24 -6.71 10.10
N TYR A 241 7.95 -7.90 9.61
CA TYR A 241 8.95 -8.87 9.17
C TYR A 241 9.08 -8.86 7.65
N TYR A 242 10.31 -9.01 7.19
CA TYR A 242 10.64 -9.20 5.78
C TYR A 242 11.31 -10.55 5.58
N GLN A 243 10.82 -11.31 4.62
CA GLN A 243 11.54 -12.47 4.15
C GLN A 243 12.77 -12.03 3.36
N PHE A 244 13.91 -12.67 3.52
CA PHE A 244 15.14 -12.35 2.78
C PHE A 244 14.88 -12.36 1.25
N GLY A 245 15.32 -11.30 0.58
CA GLY A 245 15.10 -11.12 -0.86
C GLY A 245 13.70 -10.63 -1.25
N ARG A 246 12.84 -10.32 -0.28
CA ARG A 246 11.47 -9.86 -0.49
C ARG A 246 11.33 -8.38 -0.17
N LYS A 247 10.53 -7.67 -0.95
CA LYS A 247 10.25 -6.24 -0.72
C LYS A 247 9.01 -5.97 0.14
N ASP A 248 8.04 -6.89 0.12
CA ASP A 248 6.77 -6.71 0.85
C ASP A 248 6.87 -7.25 2.26
N PRO A 249 6.38 -6.49 3.26
CA PRO A 249 6.39 -6.90 4.63
C PRO A 249 5.26 -7.87 4.96
N PHE A 250 5.46 -8.58 6.07
CA PHE A 250 4.41 -9.28 6.80
C PHE A 250 4.24 -8.64 8.18
N PRO A 251 3.01 -8.60 8.71
CA PRO A 251 2.83 -8.17 10.08
C PRO A 251 3.61 -9.12 11.00
N SER A 252 4.28 -8.54 11.99
CA SER A 252 5.01 -9.32 12.96
C SER A 252 4.06 -10.11 13.86
N GLY A 253 4.52 -11.27 14.28
CA GLY A 253 3.79 -12.09 15.19
C GLY A 253 4.70 -13.01 15.95
N LYS A 254 4.26 -13.47 17.09
CA LYS A 254 5.04 -14.40 17.90
C LYS A 254 5.19 -15.74 17.22
N ILE A 255 6.40 -16.18 17.08
CA ILE A 255 6.76 -17.55 16.79
C ILE A 255 6.86 -18.29 18.14
N GLY A 256 5.86 -19.11 18.44
CA GLY A 256 5.81 -19.96 19.63
C GLY A 256 5.23 -19.28 20.88
N GLY A 257 4.23 -19.90 21.49
CA GLY A 257 3.71 -19.62 22.84
C GLY A 257 2.96 -18.30 23.04
N GLY A 258 1.88 -18.08 22.31
CA GLY A 258 0.74 -17.32 22.87
C GLY A 258 0.71 -15.81 22.82
N VAL A 259 1.48 -15.10 22.02
CA VAL A 259 1.22 -13.68 21.72
C VAL A 259 0.67 -13.56 20.30
N GLU A 260 -0.39 -12.82 20.18
CA GLU A 260 -1.13 -12.64 18.97
C GLU A 260 -0.37 -11.75 17.99
N CYS A 261 -0.48 -12.07 16.74
CA CYS A 261 0.03 -11.24 15.67
C CYS A 261 -0.95 -10.09 15.44
N ILE A 262 -0.46 -9.00 14.88
CA ILE A 262 -1.31 -7.93 14.39
C ILE A 262 -2.23 -8.52 13.32
N GLU A 263 -3.52 -8.38 13.50
CA GLU A 263 -4.53 -8.79 12.54
C GLU A 263 -4.43 -7.96 11.27
N ILE A 264 -4.58 -8.61 10.13
CA ILE A 264 -4.67 -7.98 8.83
C ILE A 264 -5.97 -8.34 8.12
N TYR A 265 -6.44 -7.42 7.32
CA TYR A 265 -7.70 -7.49 6.61
C TYR A 265 -7.50 -7.27 5.13
N ASP A 266 -8.28 -7.96 4.31
CA ASP A 266 -8.29 -7.76 2.87
C ASP A 266 -9.16 -6.54 2.46
N LYS A 267 -9.21 -6.27 1.15
CA LYS A 267 -9.95 -5.15 0.56
C LYS A 267 -11.47 -5.15 0.78
N VAL A 268 -12.03 -6.26 1.21
CA VAL A 268 -13.47 -6.40 1.50
C VAL A 268 -13.75 -6.61 2.99
N GLY A 269 -12.71 -6.49 3.81
CA GLY A 269 -12.82 -6.56 5.26
C GLY A 269 -12.78 -7.97 5.84
N ASN A 270 -12.39 -8.96 5.05
CA ASN A 270 -12.17 -10.28 5.62
C ASN A 270 -10.86 -10.31 6.41
N LEU A 271 -10.93 -10.82 7.62
CA LEU A 271 -9.75 -11.14 8.40
C LEU A 271 -8.90 -12.17 7.68
N LEU A 272 -7.64 -11.87 7.47
CA LEU A 272 -6.66 -12.80 6.97
C LEU A 272 -6.02 -13.50 8.18
N PRO A 273 -6.40 -14.75 8.49
CA PRO A 273 -6.00 -15.39 9.74
C PRO A 273 -4.50 -15.69 9.74
N MET A 274 -3.83 -15.44 10.87
CA MET A 274 -2.42 -15.70 11.04
C MET A 274 -2.05 -17.17 10.92
N ALA A 275 -2.96 -18.08 11.24
CA ALA A 275 -2.81 -19.49 10.91
C ALA A 275 -2.62 -19.70 9.41
N THR A 276 -3.25 -18.87 8.59
CA THR A 276 -3.09 -18.83 7.15
C THR A 276 -1.70 -18.29 6.76
N LEU A 277 -1.17 -17.30 7.46
CA LEU A 277 0.21 -16.81 7.26
C LEU A 277 1.27 -17.81 7.75
N LYS A 278 0.95 -18.63 8.73
CA LYS A 278 1.81 -19.72 9.24
C LYS A 278 1.55 -21.04 8.55
N GLY A 279 0.41 -21.19 7.88
CA GLY A 279 -0.02 -22.42 7.25
C GLY A 279 0.34 -22.49 5.76
N ASN A 280 0.00 -23.62 5.15
CA ASN A 280 0.32 -23.91 3.75
C ASN A 280 -0.33 -22.95 2.74
N THR A 281 -1.28 -22.13 3.14
CA THR A 281 -2.00 -21.23 2.24
C THR A 281 -1.13 -20.05 1.79
N TYR A 282 -0.22 -19.60 2.64
CA TYR A 282 0.76 -18.54 2.32
C TYR A 282 2.17 -19.05 2.09
N GLN A 283 2.35 -20.36 2.22
CA GLN A 283 3.62 -21.00 2.00
C GLN A 283 3.61 -21.66 0.64
N LYS A 284 4.51 -21.29 -0.24
CA LYS A 284 4.88 -22.12 -1.36
C LYS A 284 5.98 -23.05 -0.90
N THR A 285 5.71 -24.35 -0.95
CA THR A 285 6.73 -25.37 -0.71
C THR A 285 7.76 -25.34 -1.84
N ALA A 286 8.96 -25.85 -1.60
CA ALA A 286 9.97 -26.03 -2.63
C ALA A 286 9.44 -26.82 -3.84
N ALA A 287 8.47 -27.71 -3.65
CA ALA A 287 7.78 -28.40 -4.74
C ALA A 287 6.96 -27.48 -5.66
N GLN A 288 6.56 -26.31 -5.18
CA GLN A 288 5.86 -25.28 -5.97
C GLN A 288 6.80 -24.22 -6.54
N VAL A 289 8.01 -24.08 -5.99
CA VAL A 289 9.11 -23.25 -6.50
C VAL A 289 10.39 -24.11 -6.55
N PRO A 290 10.35 -25.34 -7.07
CA PRO A 290 11.51 -26.21 -7.07
C PRO A 290 12.56 -25.62 -8.02
N HIS A 291 13.77 -25.48 -7.51
CA HIS A 291 14.93 -25.07 -8.32
C HIS A 291 14.75 -23.74 -9.08
N ALA A 292 13.77 -22.91 -8.67
CA ALA A 292 13.64 -21.59 -9.24
C ALA A 292 14.89 -20.76 -8.89
N SER A 293 15.41 -20.08 -9.89
CA SER A 293 16.51 -19.13 -9.67
C SER A 293 16.08 -18.05 -8.66
N VAL A 294 17.05 -17.40 -8.03
CA VAL A 294 16.76 -16.25 -7.12
C VAL A 294 15.90 -15.20 -7.83
N ALA A 295 16.14 -14.96 -9.12
CA ALA A 295 15.37 -14.03 -9.93
C ALA A 295 13.89 -14.44 -10.05
N GLU A 296 13.64 -15.71 -10.31
CA GLU A 296 12.27 -16.26 -10.40
C GLU A 296 11.55 -16.20 -9.05
N ASN A 297 12.23 -16.50 -7.95
CA ASN A 297 11.69 -16.39 -6.61
C ASN A 297 11.34 -14.94 -6.27
N ILE A 298 12.20 -13.97 -6.60
CA ILE A 298 11.91 -12.56 -6.41
C ILE A 298 10.73 -12.13 -7.27
N ALA A 299 10.70 -12.48 -8.56
CA ALA A 299 9.58 -12.17 -9.45
C ALA A 299 8.27 -12.76 -8.92
N TYR A 300 8.32 -14.00 -8.42
CA TYR A 300 7.17 -14.63 -7.81
C TYR A 300 6.65 -13.87 -6.58
N THR A 301 7.54 -13.42 -5.68
CA THR A 301 7.14 -12.67 -4.49
C THR A 301 6.52 -11.31 -4.82
N ILE A 302 6.97 -10.66 -5.92
CA ILE A 302 6.38 -9.40 -6.40
C ILE A 302 4.92 -9.61 -6.81
N MET A 303 4.63 -10.68 -7.53
CA MET A 303 3.27 -11.02 -7.96
C MET A 303 2.39 -11.58 -6.83
N ASN A 304 3.00 -12.07 -5.76
CA ASN A 304 2.33 -12.76 -4.67
C ASN A 304 2.77 -12.22 -3.31
N PRO A 305 2.42 -10.97 -2.96
CA PRO A 305 2.89 -10.30 -1.75
C PRO A 305 2.45 -10.98 -0.45
N LEU A 306 1.41 -11.80 -0.47
CA LEU A 306 0.92 -12.53 0.69
C LEU A 306 1.50 -13.94 0.84
N ILE A 307 2.31 -14.42 -0.12
CA ILE A 307 2.84 -15.78 -0.07
C ILE A 307 4.27 -15.79 0.45
N PHE A 308 4.48 -16.45 1.57
CA PHE A 308 5.80 -16.70 2.12
C PHE A 308 6.43 -17.92 1.45
N ILE A 309 7.64 -17.78 0.93
CA ILE A 309 8.33 -18.90 0.27
C ILE A 309 9.05 -19.72 1.35
N VAL A 310 8.77 -21.02 1.37
CA VAL A 310 9.48 -21.98 2.21
C VAL A 310 10.08 -23.07 1.35
N TYR A 311 11.21 -23.58 1.77
CA TYR A 311 11.82 -24.77 1.18
C TYR A 311 11.37 -26.01 1.91
N ALA A 312 11.19 -27.12 1.20
CA ALA A 312 10.92 -28.40 1.84
C ALA A 312 12.15 -28.82 2.67
N VAL A 313 11.89 -29.44 3.82
CA VAL A 313 12.94 -30.03 4.64
C VAL A 313 13.58 -31.16 3.85
N GLY A 314 14.83 -31.00 3.44
CA GLY A 314 15.57 -31.97 2.62
C GLY A 314 16.20 -31.41 1.36
N ASP A 315 15.88 -30.15 0.99
CA ASP A 315 16.45 -29.46 -0.18
C ASP A 315 17.63 -28.55 0.19
N ALA A 316 18.35 -28.86 1.26
CA ALA A 316 19.55 -28.13 1.70
C ALA A 316 20.82 -28.74 1.14
#